data_52a40d58f637a62a7e3438410eb42d74
#
_entry.id   52a40d58f637a62a7e3438410eb42d74
#
_cell.length_a   1.000
_cell.length_b   1.000
_cell.length_c   1.000
_cell.angle_alpha   90.00
_cell.angle_beta   90.00
_cell.angle_gamma   90.00
#
_symmetry.space_group_name_H-M   'P 1'
#
loop_
_entity.id
_entity.type
_entity.pdbx_description
1 polymer ?
#
loop_
_entity_poly.entity_id
_entity_poly.type
_entity_poly.pdbx_seq_one_letter_code
_entity_poly.pdbx_strand_id
1 'polypeptide(L)'
;MAGAYDDRDGVIWMDGKLVDWRDAKVHILTHGLHYGSSVFEGERAYNGKIFKSREHSERLLKSGEYMDIPIPYTVDEIEAAKAEVLAASGLQDAYVRAVCWRASGEDMGVASARNPVKMAIAVWEWGAYYGDAKMKGAKLDIAKWKRPSPETIPCFAKAAGLYMICTMSKHAAEAKGCSDAMMLDYRGYVAEATGANIFFVKDGEVHTPKPDCFLNGITRQTVVGMLEDWDIKVNVRHIMPDELDGFEQCWLTGTAAEVTPVGQIGEYTFEVGDLAREIAEGYEQLVRA
;
A
#
# COMPACT_ATOMS: atom_id res chain seq x y z
N MET A 1 -4.18 23.34 -3.41
CA MET A 1 -3.66 22.10 -4.03
C MET A 1 -2.22 21.97 -3.58
N ALA A 2 -1.81 20.82 -3.07
CA ALA A 2 -0.41 20.57 -2.77
C ALA A 2 0.39 20.71 -4.08
N GLY A 3 1.51 21.43 -4.06
CA GLY A 3 2.37 21.64 -5.23
C GLY A 3 2.95 20.32 -5.76
N ALA A 4 3.79 20.39 -6.79
CA ALA A 4 4.49 19.23 -7.35
C ALA A 4 5.30 18.51 -6.26
N TYR A 5 5.38 17.17 -6.36
CA TYR A 5 6.08 16.38 -5.33
C TYR A 5 7.59 16.58 -5.31
N ASP A 6 8.17 17.08 -6.37
CA ASP A 6 9.59 17.40 -6.50
C ASP A 6 9.94 18.85 -6.13
N ASP A 7 8.93 19.69 -5.91
CA ASP A 7 9.10 21.11 -5.56
C ASP A 7 8.35 21.43 -4.25
N ARG A 8 8.94 21.02 -3.13
CA ARG A 8 8.44 21.27 -1.77
C ARG A 8 9.56 21.78 -0.88
N ASP A 9 9.18 22.46 0.19
CA ASP A 9 10.09 22.81 1.26
C ASP A 9 10.22 21.63 2.23
N GLY A 10 11.35 21.55 2.94
CA GLY A 10 11.65 20.52 3.91
C GLY A 10 12.82 19.63 3.52
N VAL A 11 12.88 18.47 4.14
CA VAL A 11 14.01 17.53 3.99
C VAL A 11 13.53 16.11 3.68
N ILE A 12 14.40 15.35 3.05
CA ILE A 12 14.27 13.90 2.83
C ILE A 12 15.49 13.25 3.50
N TRP A 13 15.28 12.18 4.25
CA TRP A 13 16.38 11.35 4.70
C TRP A 13 16.87 10.50 3.52
N MET A 14 18.16 10.56 3.21
CA MET A 14 18.74 9.84 2.08
C MET A 14 20.14 9.35 2.42
N ASP A 15 20.35 8.04 2.38
CA ASP A 15 21.63 7.37 2.61
C ASP A 15 22.38 7.87 3.86
N GLY A 16 21.71 7.94 5.00
CA GLY A 16 22.30 8.26 6.30
C GLY A 16 22.29 9.73 6.69
N LYS A 17 21.65 10.62 5.91
CA LYS A 17 21.56 12.05 6.24
C LYS A 17 20.28 12.70 5.73
N LEU A 18 19.92 13.82 6.33
CA LEU A 18 18.89 14.71 5.81
C LEU A 18 19.48 15.56 4.66
N VAL A 19 18.76 15.61 3.54
CA VAL A 19 19.07 16.44 2.38
C VAL A 19 17.91 17.38 2.09
N ASP A 20 18.15 18.53 1.47
CA ASP A 20 17.07 19.40 1.00
C ASP A 20 16.13 18.61 0.08
N TRP A 21 14.83 18.86 0.18
CA TRP A 21 13.82 18.16 -0.61
C TRP A 21 14.11 18.19 -2.11
N ARG A 22 14.50 19.35 -2.64
CA ARG A 22 14.77 19.55 -4.06
C ARG A 22 16.08 18.92 -4.53
N ASP A 23 16.97 18.56 -3.59
CA ASP A 23 18.26 17.91 -3.87
C ASP A 23 18.20 16.37 -3.77
N ALA A 24 17.08 15.81 -3.32
CA ALA A 24 16.87 14.36 -3.30
C ALA A 24 16.67 13.79 -4.71
N LYS A 25 17.76 13.69 -5.48
CA LYS A 25 17.78 13.29 -6.89
C LYS A 25 18.56 12.01 -7.10
N VAL A 26 18.19 11.27 -8.15
CA VAL A 26 18.90 10.06 -8.58
C VAL A 26 19.43 10.24 -10.00
N HIS A 27 20.54 9.57 -10.31
CA HIS A 27 21.09 9.60 -11.67
C HIS A 27 20.18 8.84 -12.64
N ILE A 28 20.06 9.30 -13.89
CA ILE A 28 19.20 8.68 -14.91
C ILE A 28 19.55 7.22 -15.19
N LEU A 29 20.82 6.82 -15.01
CA LEU A 29 21.26 5.43 -15.14
C LEU A 29 21.08 4.60 -13.85
N THR A 30 20.23 5.02 -12.95
CA THR A 30 19.83 4.23 -11.78
C THR A 30 19.17 2.94 -12.24
N HIS A 31 19.71 1.78 -11.84
CA HIS A 31 19.25 0.46 -12.27
C HIS A 31 17.75 0.24 -11.98
N GLY A 32 17.28 0.73 -10.83
CA GLY A 32 15.88 0.67 -10.44
C GLY A 32 14.92 1.34 -11.43
N LEU A 33 15.33 2.38 -12.15
CA LEU A 33 14.53 3.06 -13.18
C LEU A 33 14.39 2.22 -14.46
N HIS A 34 15.35 1.36 -14.76
CA HIS A 34 15.38 0.57 -15.99
C HIS A 34 14.81 -0.84 -15.82
N TYR A 35 15.02 -1.43 -14.65
CA TYR A 35 14.70 -2.84 -14.39
C TYR A 35 13.73 -3.07 -13.22
N GLY A 36 13.17 -2.01 -12.64
CA GLY A 36 12.19 -2.12 -11.54
C GLY A 36 12.78 -2.66 -10.23
N SER A 37 14.12 -2.68 -10.08
CA SER A 37 14.81 -3.16 -8.88
C SER A 37 14.70 -2.15 -7.72
N SER A 38 13.49 -2.03 -7.18
CA SER A 38 13.14 -1.15 -6.08
C SER A 38 12.01 -1.76 -5.25
N VAL A 39 12.09 -1.57 -3.93
CA VAL A 39 11.07 -1.92 -2.96
C VAL A 39 10.73 -0.69 -2.11
N PHE A 40 9.51 -0.62 -1.61
CA PHE A 40 9.08 0.56 -0.85
C PHE A 40 8.06 0.24 0.22
N GLU A 41 7.89 1.15 1.16
CA GLU A 41 6.83 1.14 2.13
C GLU A 41 5.96 2.39 2.03
N GLY A 42 4.75 2.27 2.52
CA GLY A 42 3.84 3.37 2.72
C GLY A 42 3.26 3.26 4.12
N GLU A 43 3.51 4.27 4.94
CA GLU A 43 3.15 4.32 6.34
C GLU A 43 2.43 5.63 6.65
N ARG A 44 1.70 5.68 7.75
CA ARG A 44 1.11 6.92 8.23
C ARG A 44 1.52 7.21 9.66
N ALA A 45 1.86 8.47 9.88
CA ALA A 45 1.97 9.02 11.22
C ALA A 45 0.63 9.65 11.62
N TYR A 46 0.25 9.44 12.87
CA TYR A 46 -0.90 10.03 13.55
C TYR A 46 -0.41 10.58 14.88
N ASN A 47 -0.74 11.83 15.19
CA ASN A 47 -0.30 12.48 16.41
C ASN A 47 1.23 12.37 16.64
N GLY A 48 2.04 12.46 15.58
CA GLY A 48 3.49 12.37 15.62
C GLY A 48 4.07 10.96 15.79
N LYS A 49 3.24 9.91 15.76
CA LYS A 49 3.69 8.50 15.85
C LYS A 49 3.36 7.74 14.57
N ILE A 50 4.32 7.02 14.00
CA ILE A 50 4.09 6.17 12.84
C ILE A 50 3.41 4.89 13.32
N PHE A 51 2.22 4.62 12.79
CA PHE A 51 1.46 3.43 13.14
C PHE A 51 2.11 2.17 12.58
N LYS A 52 2.36 1.19 13.45
CA LYS A 52 3.01 -0.10 13.12
C LYS A 52 4.32 0.06 12.33
N SER A 53 5.12 1.06 12.72
CA SER A 53 6.37 1.42 12.04
C SER A 53 7.31 0.22 11.90
N ARG A 54 7.51 -0.54 12.99
CA ARG A 54 8.44 -1.68 13.00
C ARG A 54 8.02 -2.78 12.03
N GLU A 55 6.74 -3.13 11.98
CA GLU A 55 6.20 -4.12 11.05
C GLU A 55 6.39 -3.69 9.58
N HIS A 56 6.30 -2.39 9.30
CA HIS A 56 6.61 -1.83 7.99
C HIS A 56 8.10 -1.94 7.66
N SER A 57 9.00 -1.64 8.61
CA SER A 57 10.45 -1.77 8.41
C SER A 57 10.86 -3.23 8.17
N GLU A 58 10.30 -4.16 8.93
CA GLU A 58 10.53 -5.59 8.76
C GLU A 58 10.06 -6.06 7.37
N ARG A 59 8.89 -5.58 6.91
CA ARG A 59 8.37 -5.91 5.58
C ARG A 59 9.20 -5.27 4.46
N LEU A 60 9.75 -4.07 4.65
CA LEU A 60 10.67 -3.45 3.69
C LEU A 60 11.90 -4.33 3.47
N LEU A 61 12.53 -4.79 4.57
CA LEU A 61 13.69 -5.70 4.50
C LEU A 61 13.31 -7.01 3.84
N LYS A 62 12.15 -7.59 4.21
CA LYS A 62 11.67 -8.84 3.61
C LYS A 62 11.37 -8.69 2.12
N SER A 63 10.83 -7.55 1.70
CA SER A 63 10.64 -7.24 0.28
C SER A 63 11.97 -7.14 -0.46
N GLY A 64 13.00 -6.57 0.17
CA GLY A 64 14.37 -6.55 -0.34
C GLY A 64 14.94 -7.95 -0.55
N GLU A 65 14.77 -8.85 0.43
CA GLU A 65 15.20 -10.25 0.32
C GLU A 65 14.53 -10.97 -0.87
N TYR A 66 13.20 -10.83 -1.02
CA TYR A 66 12.47 -11.42 -2.16
C TYR A 66 12.93 -10.92 -3.52
N MET A 67 13.43 -9.68 -3.59
CA MET A 67 13.83 -9.01 -4.83
C MET A 67 15.35 -9.02 -5.06
N ASP A 68 16.11 -9.76 -4.26
CA ASP A 68 17.58 -9.75 -4.29
C ASP A 68 18.15 -8.31 -4.19
N ILE A 69 17.57 -7.50 -3.32
CA ILE A 69 18.00 -6.14 -3.01
C ILE A 69 18.52 -6.12 -1.56
N PRO A 70 19.84 -6.33 -1.33
CA PRO A 70 20.40 -6.36 0.01
C PRO A 70 20.40 -4.95 0.61
N ILE A 71 19.37 -4.61 1.35
CA ILE A 71 19.23 -3.31 2.01
C ILE A 71 20.29 -3.18 3.10
N PRO A 72 21.16 -2.14 3.07
CA PRO A 72 22.31 -2.04 3.97
C PRO A 72 21.96 -1.41 5.32
N TYR A 73 20.74 -1.60 5.82
CA TYR A 73 20.24 -1.07 7.08
C TYR A 73 19.50 -2.13 7.88
N THR A 74 19.65 -2.10 9.19
CA THR A 74 18.84 -2.88 10.14
C THR A 74 17.47 -2.24 10.34
N VAL A 75 16.54 -2.99 10.95
CA VAL A 75 15.23 -2.45 11.35
C VAL A 75 15.40 -1.22 12.26
N ASP A 76 16.27 -1.30 13.26
CA ASP A 76 16.47 -0.23 14.22
C ASP A 76 17.06 1.06 13.58
N GLU A 77 17.95 0.91 12.59
CA GLU A 77 18.46 2.04 11.81
C GLU A 77 17.38 2.68 10.92
N ILE A 78 16.50 1.87 10.33
CA ILE A 78 15.35 2.37 9.56
C ILE A 78 14.36 3.11 10.47
N GLU A 79 14.06 2.57 11.66
CA GLU A 79 13.21 3.23 12.65
C GLU A 79 13.80 4.58 13.12
N ALA A 80 15.11 4.63 13.39
CA ALA A 80 15.79 5.86 13.73
C ALA A 80 15.72 6.91 12.60
N ALA A 81 15.95 6.50 11.36
CA ALA A 81 15.85 7.37 10.19
C ALA A 81 14.44 7.92 9.95
N LYS A 82 13.41 7.09 10.15
CA LYS A 82 12.00 7.52 10.10
C LYS A 82 11.69 8.56 11.19
N ALA A 83 12.12 8.30 12.42
CA ALA A 83 11.94 9.23 13.54
C ALA A 83 12.64 10.57 13.28
N GLU A 84 13.87 10.54 12.75
CA GLU A 84 14.65 11.74 12.41
C GLU A 84 13.93 12.61 11.37
N VAL A 85 13.51 12.02 10.24
CA VAL A 85 12.87 12.79 9.17
C VAL A 85 11.47 13.25 9.54
N LEU A 86 10.70 12.49 10.32
CA LEU A 86 9.40 12.89 10.81
C LEU A 86 9.52 14.08 11.78
N ALA A 87 10.47 14.02 12.71
CA ALA A 87 10.75 15.14 13.61
C ALA A 87 11.18 16.40 12.84
N ALA A 88 12.07 16.26 11.85
CA ALA A 88 12.52 17.36 11.01
C ALA A 88 11.39 17.97 10.14
N SER A 89 10.38 17.20 9.78
CA SER A 89 9.24 17.69 9.02
C SER A 89 8.28 18.55 9.86
N GLY A 90 8.25 18.40 11.18
CA GLY A 90 7.31 19.07 12.09
C GLY A 90 5.85 18.59 11.97
N LEU A 91 5.57 17.61 11.13
CA LEU A 91 4.21 17.12 10.88
C LEU A 91 3.77 16.15 11.98
N GLN A 92 2.51 16.26 12.38
CA GLN A 92 1.86 15.34 13.32
C GLN A 92 1.10 14.22 12.58
N ASP A 93 0.38 14.59 11.54
CA ASP A 93 -0.31 13.66 10.64
C ASP A 93 0.37 13.69 9.27
N ALA A 94 0.97 12.57 8.87
CA ALA A 94 1.81 12.52 7.69
C ALA A 94 1.77 11.16 6.98
N TYR A 95 2.09 11.17 5.71
CA TYR A 95 2.47 9.97 4.97
C TYR A 95 3.99 9.81 5.01
N VAL A 96 4.45 8.60 5.29
CA VAL A 96 5.88 8.24 5.32
C VAL A 96 6.16 7.24 4.22
N ARG A 97 7.12 7.54 3.36
CA ARG A 97 7.52 6.73 2.22
C ARG A 97 8.99 6.35 2.32
N ALA A 98 9.27 5.15 2.81
CA ALA A 98 10.59 4.56 2.68
C ALA A 98 10.70 3.87 1.31
N VAL A 99 11.81 4.05 0.61
CA VAL A 99 12.11 3.41 -0.67
C VAL A 99 13.56 2.98 -0.71
N CYS A 100 13.80 1.74 -1.13
CA CYS A 100 15.13 1.20 -1.39
C CYS A 100 15.22 0.81 -2.85
N TRP A 101 16.37 1.08 -3.47
CA TRP A 101 16.58 0.78 -4.89
C TRP A 101 18.03 0.45 -5.19
N ARG A 102 18.23 -0.35 -6.21
CA ARG A 102 19.54 -0.57 -6.79
C ARG A 102 19.93 0.64 -7.62
N ALA A 103 20.98 1.33 -7.21
CA ALA A 103 21.40 2.61 -7.80
C ALA A 103 22.24 2.41 -9.07
N SER A 104 22.74 3.50 -9.61
CA SER A 104 23.80 3.50 -10.64
C SER A 104 25.11 3.03 -10.01
N GLY A 105 25.86 2.24 -10.75
CA GLY A 105 27.15 1.69 -10.36
C GLY A 105 27.94 1.27 -11.58
N GLU A 106 28.66 0.17 -11.48
CA GLU A 106 29.51 -0.33 -12.57
C GLU A 106 28.71 -1.13 -13.62
N ASP A 107 27.52 -1.66 -13.24
CA ASP A 107 26.72 -2.52 -14.09
C ASP A 107 25.46 -1.81 -14.59
N MET A 108 25.19 -1.93 -15.90
CA MET A 108 23.95 -1.46 -16.54
C MET A 108 23.15 -2.58 -17.22
N GLY A 109 23.62 -3.82 -17.17
CA GLY A 109 22.89 -4.99 -17.65
C GLY A 109 21.84 -5.47 -16.64
N VAL A 110 21.16 -6.57 -16.97
CA VAL A 110 20.20 -7.23 -16.07
C VAL A 110 20.89 -7.64 -14.75
N ALA A 111 22.10 -8.20 -14.83
CA ALA A 111 22.92 -8.47 -13.66
C ALA A 111 23.56 -7.17 -13.14
N SER A 112 23.35 -6.88 -11.87
CA SER A 112 23.77 -5.62 -11.24
C SER A 112 24.15 -5.79 -9.76
N ALA A 113 24.69 -6.96 -9.42
CA ALA A 113 25.04 -7.30 -8.03
C ALA A 113 26.05 -6.34 -7.40
N ARG A 114 26.92 -5.71 -8.23
CA ARG A 114 27.93 -4.74 -7.77
C ARG A 114 27.41 -3.31 -7.60
N ASN A 115 26.21 -3.03 -8.08
CA ASN A 115 25.64 -1.70 -7.90
C ASN A 115 25.17 -1.52 -6.46
N PRO A 116 25.42 -0.37 -5.84
CA PRO A 116 25.01 -0.11 -4.46
C PRO A 116 23.48 -0.09 -4.33
N VAL A 117 23.00 -0.54 -3.19
CA VAL A 117 21.61 -0.32 -2.77
C VAL A 117 21.56 0.95 -1.94
N LYS A 118 20.60 1.80 -2.26
CA LYS A 118 20.36 3.07 -1.59
C LYS A 118 18.98 3.14 -0.99
N MET A 119 18.80 4.00 0.02
CA MET A 119 17.52 4.22 0.68
C MET A 119 17.22 5.70 0.83
N ALA A 120 15.95 6.05 0.66
CA ALA A 120 15.42 7.36 1.04
C ALA A 120 14.09 7.22 1.79
N ILE A 121 13.83 8.18 2.67
CA ILE A 121 12.57 8.28 3.42
C ILE A 121 12.06 9.71 3.27
N ALA A 122 10.89 9.86 2.63
CA ALA A 122 10.20 11.14 2.49
C ALA A 122 8.96 11.18 3.37
N VAL A 123 8.68 12.34 3.95
CA VAL A 123 7.51 12.59 4.82
C VAL A 123 6.77 13.82 4.29
N TRP A 124 5.46 13.71 4.12
CA TRP A 124 4.65 14.83 3.67
C TRP A 124 3.23 14.78 4.23
N GLU A 125 2.58 15.93 4.28
CA GLU A 125 1.18 16.03 4.69
C GLU A 125 0.28 15.19 3.77
N TRP A 126 -0.61 14.42 4.37
CA TRP A 126 -1.51 13.51 3.64
C TRP A 126 -2.96 13.81 3.99
N GLY A 127 -3.75 14.14 2.98
CA GLY A 127 -5.21 14.27 3.09
C GLY A 127 -5.94 12.94 2.99
N ALA A 128 -7.27 12.99 3.02
CA ALA A 128 -8.12 11.82 2.81
C ALA A 128 -7.96 11.28 1.38
N TYR A 129 -7.52 10.02 1.24
CA TYR A 129 -7.21 9.39 -0.05
C TYR A 129 -8.40 9.33 -1.01
N TYR A 130 -9.58 9.02 -0.49
CA TYR A 130 -10.83 9.01 -1.27
C TYR A 130 -11.71 10.25 -1.01
N GLY A 131 -11.22 11.25 -0.27
CA GLY A 131 -11.93 12.48 0.03
C GLY A 131 -13.33 12.23 0.59
N ASP A 132 -14.31 13.01 0.14
CA ASP A 132 -15.72 12.90 0.56
C ASP A 132 -16.37 11.57 0.14
N ALA A 133 -15.77 10.82 -0.79
CA ALA A 133 -16.28 9.52 -1.23
C ALA A 133 -16.08 8.43 -0.15
N LYS A 134 -15.19 8.65 0.83
CA LYS A 134 -14.88 7.67 1.89
C LYS A 134 -16.15 7.16 2.58
N MET A 135 -17.09 8.03 2.91
CA MET A 135 -18.33 7.66 3.63
C MET A 135 -19.55 7.48 2.71
N LYS A 136 -19.41 7.79 1.41
CA LYS A 136 -20.49 7.57 0.41
C LYS A 136 -20.37 6.21 -0.28
N GLY A 137 -19.25 5.50 -0.04
CA GLY A 137 -18.89 4.28 -0.72
C GLY A 137 -18.12 4.52 -2.02
N ALA A 138 -16.89 4.01 -2.07
CA ALA A 138 -16.05 4.09 -3.27
C ALA A 138 -16.68 3.30 -4.43
N LYS A 139 -16.48 3.76 -5.65
CA LYS A 139 -16.86 3.05 -6.87
C LYS A 139 -15.63 2.43 -7.51
N LEU A 140 -15.66 1.13 -7.76
CA LEU A 140 -14.56 0.39 -8.38
C LEU A 140 -14.98 -0.14 -9.76
N ASP A 141 -14.02 -0.10 -10.70
CA ASP A 141 -14.11 -0.88 -11.94
C ASP A 141 -13.58 -2.31 -11.71
N ILE A 142 -13.78 -3.22 -12.65
CA ILE A 142 -13.10 -4.52 -12.67
C ILE A 142 -11.88 -4.40 -13.59
N ALA A 143 -10.70 -4.63 -13.04
CA ALA A 143 -9.45 -4.45 -13.75
C ALA A 143 -9.28 -5.48 -14.88
N LYS A 144 -8.73 -5.05 -16.01
CA LYS A 144 -8.30 -5.94 -17.08
C LYS A 144 -7.08 -6.78 -16.66
N TRP A 145 -6.13 -6.17 -15.94
CA TRP A 145 -4.89 -6.80 -15.53
C TRP A 145 -5.09 -7.58 -14.23
N LYS A 146 -4.48 -8.76 -14.17
CA LYS A 146 -4.59 -9.68 -13.03
C LYS A 146 -3.35 -9.63 -12.15
N ARG A 147 -3.51 -9.95 -10.86
CA ARG A 147 -2.38 -10.20 -9.97
C ARG A 147 -1.63 -11.44 -10.46
N PRO A 148 -0.28 -11.38 -10.56
CA PRO A 148 0.51 -12.45 -11.14
C PRO A 148 0.59 -13.68 -10.23
N SER A 149 0.93 -14.84 -10.84
CA SER A 149 1.28 -16.04 -10.09
C SER A 149 2.57 -15.84 -9.30
N PRO A 150 2.67 -16.39 -8.06
CA PRO A 150 3.92 -16.40 -7.30
C PRO A 150 5.06 -17.16 -8.00
N GLU A 151 4.74 -17.99 -9.00
CA GLU A 151 5.73 -18.67 -9.85
C GLU A 151 6.32 -17.77 -10.94
N THR A 152 5.71 -16.63 -11.23
CA THR A 152 6.15 -15.70 -12.28
C THR A 152 6.93 -14.52 -11.76
N ILE A 153 6.64 -14.07 -10.53
CA ILE A 153 7.25 -12.91 -9.89
C ILE A 153 7.05 -12.99 -8.37
N PRO A 154 7.96 -12.51 -7.53
CA PRO A 154 7.81 -12.52 -6.08
C PRO A 154 6.70 -11.56 -5.62
N CYS A 155 5.43 -11.98 -5.77
CA CYS A 155 4.23 -11.18 -5.53
C CYS A 155 4.03 -10.77 -4.05
N PHE A 156 4.77 -11.37 -3.13
CA PHE A 156 4.77 -11.03 -1.70
C PHE A 156 5.71 -9.86 -1.35
N ALA A 157 6.52 -9.41 -2.32
CA ALA A 157 7.34 -8.22 -2.16
C ALA A 157 6.52 -6.94 -2.47
N LYS A 158 6.72 -5.89 -1.67
CA LYS A 158 6.20 -4.56 -2.01
C LYS A 158 7.17 -3.87 -2.98
N ALA A 159 7.24 -4.40 -4.20
CA ALA A 159 8.20 -4.03 -5.23
C ALA A 159 7.59 -3.10 -6.28
N ALA A 160 8.34 -2.08 -6.71
CA ALA A 160 7.88 -1.08 -7.69
C ALA A 160 7.39 -1.73 -9.01
N GLY A 161 8.09 -2.75 -9.49
CA GLY A 161 7.74 -3.46 -10.73
C GLY A 161 6.36 -4.14 -10.70
N LEU A 162 5.84 -4.46 -9.51
CA LEU A 162 4.50 -5.03 -9.34
C LEU A 162 3.37 -4.00 -9.44
N TYR A 163 3.69 -2.70 -9.29
CA TYR A 163 2.70 -1.62 -9.32
C TYR A 163 2.39 -1.10 -10.72
N MET A 164 3.13 -1.52 -11.74
CA MET A 164 2.83 -1.13 -13.12
C MET A 164 1.41 -1.52 -13.54
N ILE A 165 1.00 -2.77 -13.28
CA ILE A 165 -0.35 -3.25 -13.59
C ILE A 165 -1.42 -2.55 -12.74
N CYS A 166 -1.08 -2.17 -11.50
CA CYS A 166 -1.96 -1.40 -10.63
C CYS A 166 -2.19 0.01 -11.19
N THR A 167 -1.13 0.71 -11.59
CA THR A 167 -1.21 2.04 -12.21
C THR A 167 -2.07 2.01 -13.48
N MET A 168 -1.83 1.06 -14.38
CA MET A 168 -2.61 0.92 -15.61
C MET A 168 -4.09 0.63 -15.33
N SER A 169 -4.38 -0.21 -14.33
CA SER A 169 -5.75 -0.54 -13.93
C SER A 169 -6.46 0.66 -13.32
N LYS A 170 -5.77 1.43 -12.45
CA LYS A 170 -6.32 2.64 -11.84
C LYS A 170 -6.61 3.72 -12.86
N HIS A 171 -5.70 4.00 -13.79
CA HIS A 171 -5.94 4.96 -14.88
C HIS A 171 -7.17 4.58 -15.72
N ALA A 172 -7.33 3.29 -16.03
CA ALA A 172 -8.49 2.81 -16.78
C ALA A 172 -9.80 2.98 -15.99
N ALA A 173 -9.79 2.75 -14.67
CA ALA A 173 -10.92 2.97 -13.79
C ALA A 173 -11.29 4.45 -13.66
N GLU A 174 -10.30 5.31 -13.43
CA GLU A 174 -10.49 6.77 -13.33
C GLU A 174 -11.08 7.35 -14.63
N ALA A 175 -10.66 6.87 -15.80
CA ALA A 175 -11.23 7.27 -17.08
C ALA A 175 -12.72 6.90 -17.23
N LYS A 176 -13.22 5.95 -16.42
CA LYS A 176 -14.65 5.57 -16.33
C LYS A 176 -15.38 6.26 -15.17
N GLY A 177 -14.73 7.17 -14.45
CA GLY A 177 -15.28 7.83 -13.26
C GLY A 177 -15.34 6.97 -12.02
N CYS A 178 -14.54 5.89 -11.94
CA CYS A 178 -14.37 5.06 -10.76
C CYS A 178 -13.18 5.56 -9.92
N SER A 179 -13.24 5.33 -8.62
CA SER A 179 -12.17 5.74 -7.69
C SER A 179 -10.96 4.80 -7.74
N ASP A 180 -11.18 3.52 -8.07
CA ASP A 180 -10.17 2.47 -8.11
C ASP A 180 -10.65 1.29 -8.97
N ALA A 181 -9.88 0.20 -9.03
CA ALA A 181 -10.28 -1.04 -9.68
C ALA A 181 -10.03 -2.26 -8.78
N MET A 182 -11.00 -3.15 -8.71
CA MET A 182 -10.82 -4.50 -8.16
C MET A 182 -10.05 -5.34 -9.18
N MET A 183 -9.01 -6.01 -8.72
CA MET A 183 -8.18 -6.92 -9.51
C MET A 183 -8.52 -8.38 -9.18
N LEU A 184 -8.57 -9.21 -10.19
CA LEU A 184 -8.55 -10.65 -10.03
C LEU A 184 -7.11 -11.17 -9.98
N ASP A 185 -6.92 -12.37 -9.45
CA ASP A 185 -5.64 -13.06 -9.56
C ASP A 185 -5.54 -13.83 -10.92
N TYR A 186 -4.38 -14.39 -11.16
CA TYR A 186 -4.10 -15.15 -12.39
C TYR A 186 -5.06 -16.34 -12.61
N ARG A 187 -5.66 -16.89 -11.56
CA ARG A 187 -6.65 -17.98 -11.59
C ARG A 187 -8.06 -17.49 -11.87
N GLY A 188 -8.34 -16.21 -11.61
CA GLY A 188 -9.65 -15.59 -11.77
C GLY A 188 -10.38 -15.34 -10.44
N TYR A 189 -9.79 -15.62 -9.30
CA TYR A 189 -10.35 -15.26 -8.00
C TYR A 189 -10.21 -13.77 -7.74
N VAL A 190 -11.13 -13.21 -6.95
CA VAL A 190 -10.99 -11.86 -6.40
C VAL A 190 -9.69 -11.79 -5.58
N ALA A 191 -8.86 -10.79 -5.85
CA ALA A 191 -7.60 -10.59 -5.15
C ALA A 191 -7.67 -9.38 -4.21
N GLU A 192 -7.55 -8.20 -4.75
CA GLU A 192 -7.48 -6.94 -4.01
C GLU A 192 -7.85 -5.76 -4.94
N ALA A 193 -7.87 -4.52 -4.47
CA ALA A 193 -7.87 -3.34 -5.33
C ALA A 193 -6.44 -2.99 -5.77
N THR A 194 -6.24 -1.91 -6.54
CA THR A 194 -4.90 -1.59 -7.09
C THR A 194 -3.86 -1.27 -6.02
N GLY A 195 -4.27 -0.83 -4.84
CA GLY A 195 -3.35 -0.49 -3.74
C GLY A 195 -3.89 -0.79 -2.36
N ALA A 196 -4.96 -1.61 -2.24
CA ALA A 196 -5.64 -1.91 -0.99
C ALA A 196 -6.25 -3.32 -1.02
N ASN A 197 -6.25 -4.02 0.12
CA ASN A 197 -6.95 -5.30 0.25
C ASN A 197 -8.46 -5.07 0.35
N ILE A 198 -9.25 -6.12 0.10
CA ILE A 198 -10.71 -6.04 0.02
C ILE A 198 -11.37 -7.01 1.00
N PHE A 199 -12.52 -6.61 1.53
CA PHE A 199 -13.37 -7.38 2.44
C PHE A 199 -14.81 -7.30 1.99
N PHE A 200 -15.58 -8.34 2.32
CA PHE A 200 -17.01 -8.46 2.04
C PHE A 200 -17.76 -8.96 3.26
N VAL A 201 -19.04 -8.66 3.36
CA VAL A 201 -19.95 -9.17 4.40
C VAL A 201 -21.05 -9.99 3.76
N LYS A 202 -21.36 -11.12 4.39
CA LYS A 202 -22.51 -11.94 4.06
C LYS A 202 -23.00 -12.66 5.31
N ASP A 203 -24.29 -12.60 5.55
CA ASP A 203 -24.96 -13.30 6.69
C ASP A 203 -24.28 -13.01 8.05
N GLY A 204 -23.80 -11.77 8.26
CA GLY A 204 -23.09 -11.34 9.47
C GLY A 204 -21.65 -11.83 9.60
N GLU A 205 -21.12 -12.59 8.65
CA GLU A 205 -19.73 -13.02 8.59
C GLU A 205 -18.91 -12.17 7.63
N VAL A 206 -17.65 -11.96 7.94
CA VAL A 206 -16.70 -11.22 7.08
C VAL A 206 -15.90 -12.19 6.24
N HIS A 207 -15.74 -11.87 4.97
CA HIS A 207 -14.95 -12.64 4.00
C HIS A 207 -13.86 -11.76 3.40
N THR A 208 -12.65 -12.30 3.28
CA THR A 208 -11.53 -11.61 2.62
C THR A 208 -10.71 -12.59 1.80
N PRO A 209 -10.24 -12.18 0.62
CA PRO A 209 -9.42 -13.04 -0.22
C PRO A 209 -8.16 -13.52 0.50
N LYS A 210 -7.79 -14.81 0.24
CA LYS A 210 -6.56 -15.39 0.74
C LYS A 210 -5.36 -14.74 0.06
N PRO A 211 -4.43 -14.12 0.81
CA PRO A 211 -3.30 -13.38 0.25
C PRO A 211 -2.16 -14.34 -0.18
N ASP A 212 -2.40 -15.18 -1.18
CA ASP A 212 -1.45 -16.17 -1.69
C ASP A 212 -0.77 -15.77 -3.01
N CYS A 213 -1.13 -14.59 -3.57
CA CYS A 213 -0.49 -14.00 -4.76
C CYS A 213 -0.46 -12.45 -4.74
N PHE A 214 -0.66 -11.87 -3.57
CA PHE A 214 -0.60 -10.42 -3.31
C PHE A 214 -0.23 -10.16 -1.85
N LEU A 215 -0.07 -8.90 -1.47
CA LEU A 215 0.38 -8.55 -0.12
C LEU A 215 -0.70 -8.83 0.93
N ASN A 216 -0.31 -9.51 2.01
CA ASN A 216 -1.09 -9.51 3.25
C ASN A 216 -0.86 -8.17 3.96
N GLY A 217 -1.71 -7.17 3.65
CA GLY A 217 -1.54 -5.80 4.10
C GLY A 217 -1.52 -5.66 5.62
N ILE A 218 -0.70 -4.75 6.16
CA ILE A 218 -0.63 -4.50 7.61
C ILE A 218 -1.96 -3.94 8.11
N THR A 219 -2.60 -3.04 7.37
CA THR A 219 -3.96 -2.56 7.67
C THR A 219 -4.98 -3.72 7.63
N ARG A 220 -4.88 -4.62 6.65
CA ARG A 220 -5.72 -5.81 6.57
C ARG A 220 -5.59 -6.68 7.84
N GLN A 221 -4.36 -6.97 8.25
CA GLN A 221 -4.10 -7.76 9.47
C GLN A 221 -4.64 -7.07 10.72
N THR A 222 -4.50 -5.75 10.80
CA THR A 222 -5.08 -4.95 11.91
C THR A 222 -6.60 -5.07 11.94
N VAL A 223 -7.27 -4.92 10.80
CA VAL A 223 -8.74 -5.03 10.72
C VAL A 223 -9.22 -6.45 11.03
N VAL A 224 -8.49 -7.49 10.59
CA VAL A 224 -8.80 -8.88 10.99
C VAL A 224 -8.72 -9.04 12.50
N GLY A 225 -7.66 -8.54 13.16
CA GLY A 225 -7.56 -8.59 14.62
C GLY A 225 -8.67 -7.82 15.32
N MET A 226 -9.06 -6.64 14.83
CA MET A 226 -10.20 -5.88 15.38
C MET A 226 -11.52 -6.67 15.29
N LEU A 227 -11.77 -7.33 14.15
CA LEU A 227 -12.96 -8.14 13.95
C LEU A 227 -12.98 -9.35 14.89
N GLU A 228 -11.84 -10.01 15.07
CA GLU A 228 -11.68 -11.13 16.02
C GLU A 228 -11.90 -10.67 17.47
N ASP A 229 -11.39 -9.51 17.86
CA ASP A 229 -11.62 -8.89 19.19
C ASP A 229 -13.12 -8.53 19.42
N TRP A 230 -13.87 -8.34 18.35
CA TRP A 230 -15.32 -8.08 18.38
C TRP A 230 -16.18 -9.35 18.24
N ASP A 231 -15.57 -10.53 18.31
CA ASP A 231 -16.22 -11.83 18.10
C ASP A 231 -16.90 -11.97 16.73
N ILE A 232 -16.42 -11.23 15.71
CA ILE A 232 -16.91 -11.32 14.34
C ILE A 232 -16.06 -12.31 13.56
N LYS A 233 -16.69 -13.34 13.01
CA LYS A 233 -16.01 -14.39 12.26
C LYS A 233 -15.45 -13.86 10.95
N VAL A 234 -14.16 -14.09 10.71
CA VAL A 234 -13.46 -13.73 9.46
C VAL A 234 -13.10 -15.00 8.68
N ASN A 235 -13.61 -15.10 7.46
CA ASN A 235 -13.34 -16.19 6.54
C ASN A 235 -12.28 -15.79 5.51
N VAL A 236 -11.04 -16.23 5.68
CA VAL A 236 -9.95 -16.03 4.74
C VAL A 236 -10.01 -17.15 3.69
N ARG A 237 -10.49 -16.86 2.49
CA ARG A 237 -10.73 -17.86 1.45
C ARG A 237 -10.54 -17.32 0.03
N HIS A 238 -10.56 -18.19 -0.95
CA HIS A 238 -10.74 -17.78 -2.35
C HIS A 238 -12.20 -17.37 -2.57
N ILE A 239 -12.40 -16.29 -3.32
CA ILE A 239 -13.73 -15.71 -3.64
C ILE A 239 -13.82 -15.62 -5.16
N MET A 240 -14.88 -16.18 -5.72
CA MET A 240 -15.16 -16.08 -7.15
C MET A 240 -15.90 -14.76 -7.46
N PRO A 241 -15.69 -14.15 -8.64
CA PRO A 241 -16.40 -12.92 -9.02
C PRO A 241 -17.93 -13.03 -9.02
N ASP A 242 -18.48 -14.19 -9.33
CA ASP A 242 -19.93 -14.44 -9.33
C ASP A 242 -20.54 -14.49 -7.92
N GLU A 243 -19.72 -14.62 -6.88
CA GLU A 243 -20.19 -14.50 -5.49
C GLU A 243 -20.48 -13.05 -5.09
N LEU A 244 -20.02 -12.05 -5.86
CA LEU A 244 -20.16 -10.63 -5.53
C LEU A 244 -21.62 -10.19 -5.38
N ASP A 245 -22.52 -10.78 -6.15
CA ASP A 245 -23.97 -10.52 -6.06
C ASP A 245 -24.60 -10.94 -4.72
N GLY A 246 -23.94 -11.84 -4.01
CA GLY A 246 -24.40 -12.35 -2.73
C GLY A 246 -23.83 -11.64 -1.51
N PHE A 247 -22.99 -10.63 -1.64
CA PHE A 247 -22.43 -9.87 -0.53
C PHE A 247 -23.22 -8.58 -0.29
N GLU A 248 -23.42 -8.24 1.00
CA GLU A 248 -24.22 -7.10 1.46
C GLU A 248 -23.38 -5.83 1.54
N GLN A 249 -22.18 -5.93 2.10
CA GLN A 249 -21.26 -4.81 2.31
C GLN A 249 -19.87 -5.15 1.78
N CYS A 250 -19.11 -4.10 1.45
CA CYS A 250 -17.74 -4.22 0.99
C CYS A 250 -16.90 -3.03 1.50
N TRP A 251 -15.64 -3.26 1.82
CA TRP A 251 -14.67 -2.20 2.10
C TRP A 251 -13.25 -2.55 1.68
N LEU A 252 -12.44 -1.52 1.50
CA LEU A 252 -11.00 -1.61 1.26
C LEU A 252 -10.20 -1.34 2.52
N THR A 253 -9.01 -1.93 2.61
CA THR A 253 -8.05 -1.64 3.68
C THR A 253 -6.65 -1.38 3.11
N GLY A 254 -6.01 -0.30 3.55
CA GLY A 254 -4.66 0.04 3.14
C GLY A 254 -4.16 1.26 3.90
N THR A 255 -2.86 1.48 3.95
CA THR A 255 -2.28 2.63 4.68
C THR A 255 -2.83 3.97 4.19
N ALA A 256 -2.92 4.17 2.87
CA ALA A 256 -3.47 5.39 2.29
C ALA A 256 -5.00 5.45 2.36
N ALA A 257 -5.64 4.30 2.15
CA ALA A 257 -7.09 4.16 2.14
C ALA A 257 -7.68 4.08 3.55
N GLU A 258 -6.87 3.69 4.55
CA GLU A 258 -7.36 3.29 5.88
C GLU A 258 -8.40 2.18 5.74
N VAL A 259 -9.60 2.38 6.29
CA VAL A 259 -10.77 1.57 5.98
C VAL A 259 -11.74 2.42 5.17
N THR A 260 -12.05 1.99 3.96
CA THR A 260 -12.90 2.75 3.03
C THR A 260 -14.03 1.87 2.52
N PRO A 261 -15.29 2.16 2.85
CA PRO A 261 -16.45 1.46 2.31
C PRO A 261 -16.53 1.54 0.78
N VAL A 262 -17.00 0.47 0.16
CA VAL A 262 -17.23 0.36 -1.28
C VAL A 262 -18.72 0.25 -1.55
N GLY A 263 -19.26 1.12 -2.38
CA GLY A 263 -20.67 1.11 -2.77
C GLY A 263 -20.95 0.40 -4.09
N GLN A 264 -19.91 0.22 -4.94
CA GLN A 264 -20.10 -0.42 -6.24
C GLN A 264 -18.79 -1.03 -6.76
N ILE A 265 -18.88 -2.21 -7.39
CA ILE A 265 -17.80 -2.84 -8.15
C ILE A 265 -18.39 -3.31 -9.50
N GLY A 266 -18.01 -2.66 -10.60
CA GLY A 266 -18.62 -2.94 -11.89
C GLY A 266 -20.14 -2.74 -11.85
N GLU A 267 -20.91 -3.81 -12.06
CA GLU A 267 -22.38 -3.82 -11.98
C GLU A 267 -22.92 -4.17 -10.59
N TYR A 268 -22.08 -4.70 -9.69
CA TYR A 268 -22.48 -5.10 -8.33
C TYR A 268 -22.53 -3.90 -7.39
N THR A 269 -23.57 -3.84 -6.57
CA THR A 269 -23.78 -2.75 -5.60
C THR A 269 -23.77 -3.29 -4.18
N PHE A 270 -23.19 -2.51 -3.26
CA PHE A 270 -23.05 -2.86 -1.86
C PHE A 270 -23.60 -1.74 -0.98
N GLU A 271 -24.18 -2.12 0.15
CA GLU A 271 -24.58 -1.17 1.16
C GLU A 271 -23.35 -0.62 1.90
N VAL A 272 -23.32 0.68 2.15
CA VAL A 272 -22.40 1.27 3.13
C VAL A 272 -23.06 1.12 4.50
N GLY A 273 -23.05 -0.12 4.99
CA GLY A 273 -23.78 -0.53 6.20
C GLY A 273 -23.02 -0.21 7.49
N ASP A 274 -23.65 -0.58 8.61
CA ASP A 274 -23.16 -0.23 9.94
C ASP A 274 -21.81 -0.86 10.24
N LEU A 275 -21.60 -2.14 9.92
CA LEU A 275 -20.31 -2.80 10.19
C LEU A 275 -19.14 -2.12 9.45
N ALA A 276 -19.33 -1.74 8.18
CA ALA A 276 -18.29 -1.04 7.43
C ALA A 276 -17.96 0.33 8.06
N ARG A 277 -18.94 1.02 8.64
CA ARG A 277 -18.76 2.28 9.36
C ARG A 277 -18.06 2.09 10.69
N GLU A 278 -18.53 1.13 11.50
CA GLU A 278 -17.95 0.80 12.81
C GLU A 278 -16.48 0.40 12.71
N ILE A 279 -16.11 -0.41 11.70
CA ILE A 279 -14.70 -0.77 11.43
C ILE A 279 -13.91 0.46 11.04
N ALA A 280 -14.43 1.35 10.20
CA ALA A 280 -13.73 2.58 9.79
C ALA A 280 -13.48 3.52 10.99
N GLU A 281 -14.49 3.70 11.84
CA GLU A 281 -14.39 4.52 13.06
C GLU A 281 -13.46 3.89 14.10
N GLY A 282 -13.59 2.58 14.34
CA GLY A 282 -12.74 1.84 15.26
C GLY A 282 -11.26 1.85 14.82
N TYR A 283 -10.99 1.73 13.53
CA TYR A 283 -9.64 1.85 13.00
C TYR A 283 -9.08 3.26 13.20
N GLU A 284 -9.87 4.31 12.95
CA GLU A 284 -9.44 5.71 13.18
C GLU A 284 -9.11 5.96 14.65
N GLN A 285 -9.91 5.44 15.58
CA GLN A 285 -9.64 5.53 17.01
C GLN A 285 -8.35 4.78 17.38
N LEU A 286 -8.16 3.57 16.87
CA LEU A 286 -6.99 2.73 17.15
C LEU A 286 -5.68 3.40 16.71
N VAL A 287 -5.63 3.99 15.52
CA VAL A 287 -4.39 4.59 15.00
C VAL A 287 -4.04 5.91 15.67
N ARG A 288 -4.97 6.54 16.40
CA ARG A 288 -4.79 7.79 17.14
C ARG A 288 -4.60 7.61 18.64
N ALA A 289 -4.75 6.38 19.15
CA ALA A 289 -4.47 6.03 20.54
C ALA A 289 -2.95 5.92 20.78
#